data_035804c7a6690004035fc5ae88cf1441
#
_entry.id   035804c7a6690004035fc5ae88cf1441
#
_cell.length_a   1.000
_cell.length_b   1.000
_cell.length_c   1.000
_cell.angle_alpha   90.00
_cell.angle_beta   90.00
_cell.angle_gamma   90.00
#
_symmetry.space_group_name_H-M   'P 1'
#
loop_
_entity.id
_entity.type
_entity.pdbx_description
1 polymer ?
#
loop_
_entity_poly.entity_id
_entity_poly.type
_entity_poly.pdbx_seq_one_letter_code
_entity_poly.pdbx_strand_id
1 'polypeptide(L)'
;MTEDAKVTPWEVSGNLGDTDYSKIADRFGAKIIDAAMKERIAKYTGDLHPFLRYDVFFAHRDLDMILDAYSRGDGFYLYTGRGPSGKMHLGHLLPFMFTKWLQEKFNVDLIVQITDDEKFLFRDLNSGDLAKYTNDNILDILSLGFNAERTHIMVDTLNSGLLYNNAIKVARHINVSLAKSVFGFDDSDNVGKYFFTSIQAVPSFILSEILGRTIRCLIPYAIDQDPHFKVARDVMPKIGYEKPSSIISKFIPSLKGSGKMSSSDTTTGIYLDDDRKTVRKKLMKYAFSGGRDTAEEQRKYGANPDIDFSFNVFRLLENDPSVVSRIYEEYRSGQLLSGEMKAMTADRISNLLEELRVNREKVKDSIADYMFSPDRFH
;
A
#
# COMPACT_ATOMS: atom_id res chain seq x y z
N MET A 1 -19.32 -22.88 -10.58
CA MET A 1 -18.88 -22.56 -9.20
C MET A 1 -17.60 -21.75 -9.37
N THR A 2 -17.68 -20.44 -9.15
CA THR A 2 -16.51 -19.55 -9.16
C THR A 2 -15.67 -19.94 -7.95
N GLU A 3 -14.44 -20.40 -8.17
CA GLU A 3 -13.50 -20.62 -7.07
C GLU A 3 -13.38 -19.35 -6.26
N ASP A 4 -13.64 -19.45 -4.95
CA ASP A 4 -13.49 -18.36 -4.01
C ASP A 4 -12.03 -17.86 -4.06
N ALA A 5 -11.86 -16.57 -4.24
CA ALA A 5 -10.52 -15.97 -4.27
C ALA A 5 -9.79 -16.25 -2.94
N LYS A 6 -8.63 -16.92 -3.01
CA LYS A 6 -7.76 -17.15 -1.87
C LYS A 6 -6.85 -15.94 -1.71
N VAL A 7 -6.94 -15.28 -0.56
CA VAL A 7 -6.11 -14.10 -0.23
C VAL A 7 -5.29 -14.42 1.01
N THR A 8 -3.98 -14.53 0.84
CA THR A 8 -2.99 -14.63 1.93
C THR A 8 -1.92 -13.56 1.73
N PRO A 9 -1.10 -13.23 2.73
CA PRO A 9 -0.01 -12.26 2.56
C PRO A 9 0.99 -12.61 1.45
N TRP A 10 1.09 -13.89 1.12
CA TRP A 10 2.07 -14.43 0.16
C TRP A 10 1.47 -14.76 -1.21
N GLU A 11 0.18 -15.12 -1.24
CA GLU A 11 -0.50 -15.59 -2.44
C GLU A 11 -1.89 -14.96 -2.57
N VAL A 12 -2.18 -14.46 -3.75
CA VAL A 12 -3.52 -14.02 -4.16
C VAL A 12 -3.88 -14.77 -5.43
N SER A 13 -4.87 -15.66 -5.35
CA SER A 13 -5.37 -16.43 -6.50
C SER A 13 -6.87 -16.24 -6.67
N GLY A 14 -7.37 -16.40 -7.91
CA GLY A 14 -8.75 -16.17 -8.30
C GLY A 14 -8.95 -14.88 -9.11
N ASN A 15 -10.13 -14.74 -9.71
CA ASN A 15 -10.48 -13.54 -10.50
C ASN A 15 -10.88 -12.38 -9.57
N LEU A 16 -9.99 -11.41 -9.38
CA LEU A 16 -10.22 -10.23 -8.54
C LEU A 16 -10.99 -9.12 -9.28
N GLY A 17 -11.16 -9.22 -10.60
CA GLY A 17 -11.82 -8.18 -11.41
C GLY A 17 -13.30 -8.02 -11.09
N ASP A 18 -14.00 -9.12 -10.80
CA ASP A 18 -15.43 -9.14 -10.44
C ASP A 18 -15.65 -9.31 -8.92
N THR A 19 -14.63 -9.09 -8.12
CA THR A 19 -14.69 -9.33 -6.69
C THR A 19 -15.55 -8.27 -6.00
N ASP A 20 -16.60 -8.71 -5.33
CA ASP A 20 -17.42 -7.86 -4.47
C ASP A 20 -16.65 -7.54 -3.17
N TYR A 21 -15.95 -6.41 -3.20
CA TYR A 21 -15.14 -5.96 -2.07
C TYR A 21 -15.97 -5.68 -0.80
N SER A 22 -17.29 -5.48 -0.90
CA SER A 22 -18.15 -5.34 0.27
C SER A 22 -18.25 -6.67 1.02
N LYS A 23 -18.41 -7.79 0.30
CA LYS A 23 -18.39 -9.13 0.90
C LYS A 23 -17.03 -9.50 1.49
N ILE A 24 -15.95 -9.03 0.85
CA ILE A 24 -14.61 -9.21 1.42
C ILE A 24 -14.50 -8.43 2.73
N ALA A 25 -14.90 -7.16 2.76
CA ALA A 25 -14.87 -6.37 4.00
C ALA A 25 -15.64 -7.07 5.13
N ASP A 26 -16.85 -7.54 4.87
CA ASP A 26 -17.68 -8.28 5.84
C ASP A 26 -16.99 -9.56 6.32
N ARG A 27 -16.47 -10.38 5.38
CA ARG A 27 -15.72 -11.62 5.70
C ARG A 27 -14.49 -11.34 6.56
N PHE A 28 -13.84 -10.21 6.36
CA PHE A 28 -12.68 -9.79 7.13
C PHE A 28 -13.05 -9.01 8.40
N GLY A 29 -14.32 -8.72 8.64
CA GLY A 29 -14.79 -7.94 9.78
C GLY A 29 -14.31 -6.50 9.76
N ALA A 30 -14.22 -5.92 8.56
CA ALA A 30 -13.92 -4.52 8.33
C ALA A 30 -15.20 -3.77 7.92
N LYS A 31 -15.27 -2.46 8.22
CA LYS A 31 -16.36 -1.58 7.81
C LYS A 31 -16.01 -0.89 6.49
N ILE A 32 -16.98 -0.69 5.62
CA ILE A 32 -16.82 0.11 4.40
C ILE A 32 -16.58 1.58 4.78
N ILE A 33 -15.70 2.25 4.04
CA ILE A 33 -15.55 3.70 4.10
C ILE A 33 -16.71 4.32 3.29
N ASP A 34 -17.82 4.54 3.96
CA ASP A 34 -19.04 5.12 3.38
C ASP A 34 -18.94 6.66 3.21
N ALA A 35 -19.99 7.27 2.67
CA ALA A 35 -20.06 8.72 2.47
C ALA A 35 -19.86 9.50 3.77
N ALA A 36 -20.45 9.06 4.87
CA ALA A 36 -20.33 9.72 6.17
C ALA A 36 -18.88 9.68 6.70
N MET A 37 -18.19 8.54 6.54
CA MET A 37 -16.78 8.43 6.89
C MET A 37 -15.90 9.30 5.98
N LYS A 38 -16.18 9.36 4.68
CA LYS A 38 -15.47 10.26 3.74
C LYS A 38 -15.65 11.74 4.12
N GLU A 39 -16.86 12.17 4.44
CA GLU A 39 -17.13 13.53 4.93
C GLU A 39 -16.36 13.82 6.22
N ARG A 40 -16.33 12.86 7.14
CA ARG A 40 -15.60 12.99 8.40
C ARG A 40 -14.09 13.11 8.18
N ILE A 41 -13.51 12.35 7.25
CA ILE A 41 -12.10 12.51 6.85
C ILE A 41 -11.88 13.91 6.26
N ALA A 42 -12.71 14.31 5.30
CA ALA A 42 -12.60 15.59 4.62
C ALA A 42 -12.67 16.79 5.58
N LYS A 43 -13.40 16.68 6.69
CA LYS A 43 -13.46 17.71 7.73
C LYS A 43 -12.07 18.04 8.31
N TYR A 44 -11.17 17.05 8.43
CA TYR A 44 -9.83 17.24 8.97
C TYR A 44 -8.78 17.50 7.89
N THR A 45 -8.99 16.97 6.69
CA THR A 45 -8.02 17.02 5.59
C THR A 45 -8.27 18.16 4.61
N GLY A 46 -9.47 18.78 4.66
CA GLY A 46 -9.92 19.82 3.74
C GLY A 46 -10.44 19.29 2.40
N ASP A 47 -9.91 18.15 1.95
CA ASP A 47 -10.27 17.48 0.69
C ASP A 47 -10.14 15.97 0.82
N LEU A 48 -10.61 15.21 -0.17
CA LEU A 48 -10.41 13.77 -0.24
C LEU A 48 -9.31 13.43 -1.26
N HIS A 49 -8.36 12.62 -0.83
CA HIS A 49 -7.41 12.00 -1.75
C HIS A 49 -8.13 11.21 -2.84
N PRO A 50 -7.65 11.20 -4.12
CA PRO A 50 -8.25 10.40 -5.18
C PRO A 50 -8.50 8.94 -4.81
N PHE A 51 -7.63 8.34 -4.01
CA PHE A 51 -7.77 6.94 -3.57
C PHE A 51 -8.94 6.69 -2.61
N LEU A 52 -9.40 7.70 -1.88
CA LEU A 52 -10.65 7.64 -1.10
C LEU A 52 -11.85 7.97 -1.98
N ARG A 53 -11.69 8.96 -2.87
CA ARG A 53 -12.74 9.40 -3.79
C ARG A 53 -13.19 8.27 -4.70
N TYR A 54 -12.25 7.47 -5.20
CA TYR A 54 -12.48 6.36 -6.14
C TYR A 54 -12.42 4.98 -5.48
N ASP A 55 -12.61 4.89 -4.16
CA ASP A 55 -12.72 3.65 -3.38
C ASP A 55 -11.54 2.67 -3.56
N VAL A 56 -10.33 3.17 -3.77
CA VAL A 56 -9.11 2.35 -3.70
C VAL A 56 -8.89 1.93 -2.26
N PHE A 57 -8.88 2.89 -1.32
CA PHE A 57 -9.05 2.59 0.09
C PHE A 57 -10.54 2.56 0.38
N PHE A 58 -11.07 1.36 0.59
CA PHE A 58 -12.50 1.09 0.58
C PHE A 58 -13.06 0.66 1.93
N ALA A 59 -12.22 0.17 2.83
CA ALA A 59 -12.64 -0.34 4.13
C ALA A 59 -11.69 0.09 5.26
N HIS A 60 -12.18 -0.02 6.49
CA HIS A 60 -11.42 0.35 7.68
C HIS A 60 -11.75 -0.53 8.89
N ARG A 61 -10.86 -0.50 9.89
CA ARG A 61 -11.17 -0.92 11.27
C ARG A 61 -10.82 0.21 12.21
N ASP A 62 -11.79 0.62 13.01
CA ASP A 62 -11.65 1.62 14.08
C ASP A 62 -11.03 2.97 13.61
N LEU A 63 -11.25 3.37 12.34
CA LEU A 63 -10.82 4.68 11.84
C LEU A 63 -11.54 5.81 12.57
N ASP A 64 -12.79 5.57 12.97
CA ASP A 64 -13.56 6.46 13.83
C ASP A 64 -12.82 6.78 15.14
N MET A 65 -12.20 5.79 15.77
CA MET A 65 -11.41 5.97 17.01
C MET A 65 -10.13 6.81 16.77
N ILE A 66 -9.51 6.70 15.60
CA ILE A 66 -8.37 7.54 15.21
C ILE A 66 -8.80 9.01 15.07
N LEU A 67 -9.89 9.25 14.33
CA LEU A 67 -10.41 10.61 14.13
C LEU A 67 -10.90 11.24 15.43
N ASP A 68 -11.47 10.44 16.33
CA ASP A 68 -11.86 10.89 17.67
C ASP A 68 -10.65 11.26 18.53
N ALA A 69 -9.60 10.43 18.55
CA ALA A 69 -8.36 10.71 19.26
C ALA A 69 -7.71 12.00 18.72
N TYR A 70 -7.61 12.13 17.40
CA TYR A 70 -7.08 13.33 16.78
C TYR A 70 -7.87 14.59 17.15
N SER A 71 -9.22 14.50 17.19
CA SER A 71 -10.08 15.64 17.54
C SER A 71 -9.92 16.11 18.97
N ARG A 72 -9.50 15.22 19.88
CA ARG A 72 -9.22 15.53 21.29
C ARG A 72 -7.79 16.04 21.54
N GLY A 73 -6.91 15.96 20.51
CA GLY A 73 -5.49 16.26 20.65
C GLY A 73 -4.63 15.11 21.19
N ASP A 74 -5.20 13.89 21.32
CA ASP A 74 -4.46 12.71 21.78
C ASP A 74 -3.40 12.25 20.77
N GLY A 75 -3.58 12.59 19.48
CA GLY A 75 -2.71 12.22 18.38
C GLY A 75 -2.82 10.73 18.00
N PHE A 76 -2.09 10.36 16.98
CA PHE A 76 -1.86 8.99 16.53
C PHE A 76 -0.59 8.96 15.67
N TYR A 77 -0.14 7.79 15.28
CA TYR A 77 0.94 7.65 14.29
C TYR A 77 0.55 6.69 13.18
N LEU A 78 1.27 6.77 12.08
CA LEU A 78 1.10 5.89 10.93
C LEU A 78 2.15 4.78 10.97
N TYR A 79 1.75 3.61 10.51
CA TYR A 79 2.66 2.50 10.25
C TYR A 79 2.35 1.89 8.89
N THR A 80 3.38 1.66 8.11
CA THR A 80 3.31 0.88 6.87
C THR A 80 4.63 0.14 6.68
N GLY A 81 4.73 -0.70 5.66
CA GLY A 81 5.96 -1.46 5.47
C GLY A 81 6.18 -1.94 4.03
N ARG A 82 7.40 -2.41 3.80
CA ARG A 82 7.84 -2.98 2.54
C ARG A 82 8.81 -4.13 2.74
N GLY A 83 8.51 -5.28 2.13
CA GLY A 83 9.48 -6.37 1.99
C GLY A 83 10.33 -6.18 0.73
N PRO A 84 11.65 -5.94 0.85
CA PRO A 84 12.52 -5.57 -0.26
C PRO A 84 12.92 -6.80 -1.10
N SER A 85 12.03 -7.28 -1.95
CA SER A 85 12.23 -8.50 -2.77
C SER A 85 12.64 -8.22 -4.22
N GLY A 86 12.89 -6.95 -4.59
CA GLY A 86 13.21 -6.53 -5.94
C GLY A 86 12.86 -5.06 -6.21
N LYS A 87 12.83 -4.69 -7.48
CA LYS A 87 12.46 -3.34 -7.90
C LYS A 87 11.02 -3.00 -7.54
N MET A 88 10.80 -1.74 -7.17
CA MET A 88 9.44 -1.24 -6.96
C MET A 88 8.73 -0.93 -8.29
N HIS A 89 7.42 -1.10 -8.29
CA HIS A 89 6.52 -0.73 -9.38
C HIS A 89 5.36 0.12 -8.85
N LEU A 90 4.55 0.71 -9.72
CA LEU A 90 3.44 1.59 -9.33
C LEU A 90 2.52 0.97 -8.28
N GLY A 91 2.23 -0.33 -8.38
CA GLY A 91 1.39 -1.01 -7.38
C GLY A 91 1.94 -0.98 -5.96
N HIS A 92 3.26 -0.88 -5.81
CA HIS A 92 3.90 -0.69 -4.51
C HIS A 92 3.92 0.79 -4.08
N LEU A 93 4.11 1.70 -5.04
CA LEU A 93 4.26 3.12 -4.78
C LEU A 93 2.96 3.78 -4.32
N LEU A 94 1.84 3.45 -4.98
CA LEU A 94 0.56 4.14 -4.76
C LEU A 94 0.10 4.10 -3.29
N PRO A 95 0.19 2.98 -2.54
CA PRO A 95 -0.10 2.99 -1.11
C PRO A 95 0.77 3.95 -0.29
N PHE A 96 2.06 4.11 -0.66
CA PHE A 96 2.94 5.08 0.01
C PHE A 96 2.57 6.53 -0.31
N MET A 97 2.08 6.83 -1.53
CA MET A 97 1.54 8.17 -1.86
C MET A 97 0.36 8.53 -0.95
N PHE A 98 -0.54 7.58 -0.72
CA PHE A 98 -1.66 7.78 0.21
C PHE A 98 -1.20 7.95 1.66
N THR A 99 -0.22 7.16 2.09
CA THR A 99 0.36 7.25 3.44
C THR A 99 1.04 8.60 3.66
N LYS A 100 1.76 9.11 2.63
CA LYS A 100 2.35 10.44 2.65
C LYS A 100 1.28 11.52 2.82
N TRP A 101 0.20 11.45 2.04
CA TRP A 101 -0.91 12.38 2.17
C TRP A 101 -1.53 12.37 3.58
N LEU A 102 -1.71 11.20 4.18
CA LEU A 102 -2.17 11.09 5.58
C LEU A 102 -1.18 11.75 6.54
N GLN A 103 0.12 11.50 6.38
CA GLN A 103 1.16 12.12 7.22
C GLN A 103 1.10 13.65 7.14
N GLU A 104 1.00 14.20 5.94
CA GLU A 104 0.95 15.65 5.72
C GLU A 104 -0.33 16.28 6.28
N LYS A 105 -1.49 15.66 6.01
CA LYS A 105 -2.79 16.22 6.44
C LYS A 105 -3.00 16.18 7.95
N PHE A 106 -2.50 15.16 8.61
CA PHE A 106 -2.63 15.01 10.07
C PHE A 106 -1.38 15.44 10.83
N ASN A 107 -0.28 15.73 10.15
CA ASN A 107 1.01 16.13 10.73
C ASN A 107 1.49 15.16 11.82
N VAL A 108 1.52 13.86 11.51
CA VAL A 108 1.81 12.76 12.43
C VAL A 108 3.09 12.02 12.06
N ASP A 109 3.65 11.30 13.04
CA ASP A 109 4.79 10.43 12.79
C ASP A 109 4.40 9.21 11.95
N LEU A 110 5.35 8.74 11.14
CA LEU A 110 5.21 7.56 10.30
C LEU A 110 6.39 6.62 10.54
N ILE A 111 6.09 5.38 10.88
CA ILE A 111 7.06 4.28 10.85
C ILE A 111 6.90 3.53 9.53
N VAL A 112 8.00 3.43 8.78
CA VAL A 112 8.09 2.58 7.58
C VAL A 112 8.99 1.41 7.90
N GLN A 113 8.41 0.24 8.10
CA GLN A 113 9.16 -1.00 8.33
C GLN A 113 9.68 -1.56 7.01
N ILE A 114 10.94 -1.90 6.97
CA ILE A 114 11.59 -2.62 5.86
C ILE A 114 11.93 -4.01 6.37
N THR A 115 11.16 -5.01 5.93
CA THR A 115 11.22 -6.39 6.40
C THR A 115 12.26 -7.18 5.59
N ASP A 116 13.53 -6.86 5.80
CA ASP A 116 14.65 -7.52 5.13
C ASP A 116 14.86 -8.96 5.65
N ASP A 117 14.60 -9.21 6.91
CA ASP A 117 14.60 -10.54 7.53
C ASP A 117 13.48 -11.44 6.93
N GLU A 118 12.27 -10.91 6.71
CA GLU A 118 11.19 -11.64 6.05
C GLU A 118 11.64 -12.14 4.68
N LYS A 119 12.24 -11.27 3.87
CA LYS A 119 12.64 -11.67 2.51
C LYS A 119 13.73 -12.71 2.50
N PHE A 120 14.63 -12.69 3.47
CA PHE A 120 15.62 -13.75 3.67
C PHE A 120 14.98 -15.10 4.05
N LEU A 121 13.93 -15.06 4.90
CA LEU A 121 13.24 -16.27 5.37
C LEU A 121 12.29 -16.90 4.32
N PHE A 122 11.71 -16.06 3.45
CA PHE A 122 10.66 -16.48 2.50
C PHE A 122 11.14 -16.62 1.05
N ARG A 123 12.34 -16.14 0.72
CA ARG A 123 12.88 -16.14 -0.63
C ARG A 123 14.31 -16.65 -0.63
N ASP A 124 14.71 -17.28 -1.72
CA ASP A 124 16.10 -17.64 -1.94
C ASP A 124 16.86 -16.41 -2.49
N LEU A 125 17.18 -15.48 -1.58
CA LEU A 125 17.93 -14.27 -1.88
C LEU A 125 19.25 -14.31 -1.13
N ASN A 126 20.36 -14.02 -1.82
CA ASN A 126 21.63 -13.83 -1.14
C ASN A 126 21.68 -12.48 -0.40
N SER A 127 22.55 -12.39 0.60
CA SER A 127 22.64 -11.20 1.47
C SER A 127 23.03 -9.92 0.70
N GLY A 128 23.80 -10.01 -0.38
CA GLY A 128 24.20 -8.87 -1.19
C GLY A 128 23.04 -8.27 -1.99
N ASP A 129 22.24 -9.12 -2.63
CA ASP A 129 21.04 -8.68 -3.35
C ASP A 129 20.02 -8.10 -2.39
N LEU A 130 19.84 -8.71 -1.22
CA LEU A 130 18.92 -8.23 -0.20
C LEU A 130 19.30 -6.84 0.30
N ALA A 131 20.58 -6.61 0.65
CA ALA A 131 21.07 -5.30 1.08
C ALA A 131 20.87 -4.22 -0.01
N LYS A 132 21.14 -4.58 -1.27
CA LYS A 132 20.89 -3.70 -2.40
C LYS A 132 19.40 -3.33 -2.53
N TYR A 133 18.50 -4.33 -2.53
CA TYR A 133 17.06 -4.08 -2.63
C TYR A 133 16.53 -3.30 -1.44
N THR A 134 17.06 -3.53 -0.23
CA THR A 134 16.73 -2.75 0.95
C THR A 134 17.03 -1.27 0.74
N ASN A 135 18.26 -0.94 0.35
CA ASN A 135 18.66 0.44 0.10
C ASN A 135 17.87 1.07 -1.06
N ASP A 136 17.71 0.36 -2.18
CA ASP A 136 16.97 0.85 -3.34
C ASP A 136 15.51 1.13 -3.00
N ASN A 137 14.82 0.22 -2.27
CA ASN A 137 13.43 0.43 -1.88
C ASN A 137 13.26 1.58 -0.87
N ILE A 138 14.21 1.79 0.05
CA ILE A 138 14.23 2.95 0.95
C ILE A 138 14.29 4.24 0.13
N LEU A 139 15.24 4.34 -0.80
CA LEU A 139 15.38 5.52 -1.68
C LEU A 139 14.12 5.77 -2.53
N ASP A 140 13.54 4.71 -3.07
CA ASP A 140 12.31 4.80 -3.86
C ASP A 140 11.13 5.32 -3.02
N ILE A 141 10.98 4.86 -1.78
CA ILE A 141 9.94 5.32 -0.85
C ILE A 141 10.20 6.79 -0.48
N LEU A 142 11.41 7.13 -0.08
CA LEU A 142 11.76 8.49 0.34
C LEU A 142 11.69 9.51 -0.80
N SER A 143 11.86 9.06 -2.06
CA SER A 143 11.71 9.91 -3.25
C SER A 143 10.31 10.52 -3.41
N LEU A 144 9.31 9.98 -2.74
CA LEU A 144 7.98 10.59 -2.62
C LEU A 144 7.98 11.92 -1.87
N GLY A 145 9.06 12.25 -1.13
CA GLY A 145 9.18 13.50 -0.39
C GLY A 145 8.44 13.48 0.94
N PHE A 146 8.60 12.42 1.72
CA PHE A 146 8.14 12.35 3.11
C PHE A 146 8.85 13.38 3.98
N ASN A 147 8.20 13.82 5.06
CA ASN A 147 8.81 14.71 6.05
C ASN A 147 9.89 13.97 6.85
N ALA A 148 11.14 14.44 6.78
CA ALA A 148 12.28 13.80 7.44
C ALA A 148 12.16 13.81 8.98
N GLU A 149 11.59 14.86 9.58
CA GLU A 149 11.44 14.96 11.03
C GLU A 149 10.44 13.94 11.60
N ARG A 150 9.46 13.52 10.77
CA ARG A 150 8.34 12.67 11.17
C ARG A 150 8.32 11.30 10.50
N THR A 151 9.33 10.98 9.69
CA THR A 151 9.42 9.67 9.03
C THR A 151 10.57 8.87 9.60
N HIS A 152 10.28 7.62 9.96
CA HIS A 152 11.19 6.74 10.67
C HIS A 152 11.28 5.41 9.92
N ILE A 153 12.38 5.21 9.19
CA ILE A 153 12.67 3.98 8.46
C ILE A 153 13.23 2.95 9.42
N MET A 154 12.45 1.92 9.71
CA MET A 154 12.82 0.80 10.59
C MET A 154 13.19 -0.41 9.75
N VAL A 155 14.49 -0.65 9.56
CA VAL A 155 15.01 -1.88 8.92
C VAL A 155 15.10 -2.97 9.99
N ASP A 156 14.47 -4.11 9.77
CA ASP A 156 14.30 -5.12 10.84
C ASP A 156 15.63 -5.63 11.37
N THR A 157 16.58 -5.98 10.50
CA THR A 157 17.90 -6.46 10.95
C THR A 157 18.70 -5.39 11.70
N LEU A 158 18.57 -4.10 11.34
CA LEU A 158 19.25 -2.99 12.03
C LEU A 158 18.60 -2.65 13.38
N ASN A 159 17.32 -2.96 13.56
CA ASN A 159 16.56 -2.68 14.78
C ASN A 159 16.25 -3.97 15.56
N SER A 160 17.00 -5.05 15.32
CA SER A 160 16.72 -6.39 15.83
C SER A 160 16.59 -6.46 17.35
N GLY A 161 17.38 -5.71 18.11
CA GLY A 161 17.32 -5.70 19.57
C GLY A 161 15.97 -5.16 20.09
N LEU A 162 15.50 -4.03 19.54
CA LEU A 162 14.21 -3.44 19.89
C LEU A 162 13.06 -4.33 19.44
N LEU A 163 13.12 -4.80 18.18
CA LEU A 163 12.09 -5.65 17.60
C LEU A 163 11.99 -6.99 18.35
N TYR A 164 13.10 -7.66 18.60
CA TYR A 164 13.12 -8.95 19.30
C TYR A 164 12.51 -8.84 20.70
N ASN A 165 12.94 -7.87 21.50
CA ASN A 165 12.46 -7.67 22.87
C ASN A 165 10.95 -7.46 22.95
N ASN A 166 10.34 -6.88 21.91
CA ASN A 166 8.91 -6.67 21.82
C ASN A 166 8.18 -7.82 21.11
N ALA A 167 8.81 -8.45 20.11
CA ALA A 167 8.24 -9.59 19.40
C ALA A 167 8.02 -10.80 20.32
N ILE A 168 8.89 -11.04 21.31
CA ILE A 168 8.68 -12.13 22.27
C ILE A 168 7.41 -11.94 23.12
N LYS A 169 7.00 -10.68 23.40
CA LYS A 169 5.72 -10.40 24.08
C LYS A 169 4.55 -10.86 23.21
N VAL A 170 4.63 -10.61 21.91
CA VAL A 170 3.62 -11.01 20.89
C VAL A 170 3.63 -12.53 20.67
N ALA A 171 4.83 -13.11 20.46
CA ALA A 171 5.03 -14.53 20.16
C ALA A 171 4.41 -15.45 21.23
N ARG A 172 4.44 -15.03 22.48
CA ARG A 172 3.81 -15.77 23.60
C ARG A 172 2.32 -16.05 23.39
N HIS A 173 1.65 -15.25 22.53
CA HIS A 173 0.21 -15.34 22.27
C HIS A 173 -0.11 -15.89 20.85
N ILE A 174 0.90 -16.30 20.09
CA ILE A 174 0.75 -16.91 18.77
C ILE A 174 1.26 -18.36 18.86
N ASN A 175 0.37 -19.31 18.72
CA ASN A 175 0.74 -20.71 18.64
C ASN A 175 0.83 -21.18 17.17
N VAL A 176 1.46 -22.35 16.96
CA VAL A 176 1.66 -22.92 15.62
C VAL A 176 0.34 -23.15 14.87
N SER A 177 -0.72 -23.61 15.56
CA SER A 177 -2.03 -23.82 14.92
C SER A 177 -2.64 -22.50 14.41
N LEU A 178 -2.54 -21.43 15.19
CA LEU A 178 -2.99 -20.10 14.76
C LEU A 178 -2.20 -19.62 13.55
N ALA A 179 -0.87 -19.73 13.61
CA ALA A 179 -0.01 -19.31 12.51
C ALA A 179 -0.31 -20.08 11.21
N LYS A 180 -0.46 -21.41 11.28
CA LYS A 180 -0.89 -22.23 10.14
C LYS A 180 -2.25 -21.81 9.58
N SER A 181 -3.24 -21.63 10.45
CA SER A 181 -4.59 -21.24 10.06
C SER A 181 -4.67 -19.88 9.38
N VAL A 182 -3.92 -18.89 9.89
CA VAL A 182 -3.99 -17.50 9.44
C VAL A 182 -3.09 -17.24 8.24
N PHE A 183 -1.88 -17.82 8.23
CA PHE A 183 -0.85 -17.51 7.23
C PHE A 183 -0.69 -18.61 6.17
N GLY A 184 -1.34 -19.75 6.37
CA GLY A 184 -1.24 -20.89 5.45
C GLY A 184 0.09 -21.62 5.53
N PHE A 185 0.81 -21.51 6.65
CA PHE A 185 2.06 -22.24 6.88
C PHE A 185 1.80 -23.74 7.07
N ASP A 186 2.81 -24.54 6.77
CA ASP A 186 2.79 -26.00 6.96
C ASP A 186 4.05 -26.50 7.70
N ASP A 187 4.16 -27.82 7.88
CA ASP A 187 5.25 -28.43 8.64
C ASP A 187 6.61 -28.35 7.92
N SER A 188 6.66 -28.02 6.64
CA SER A 188 7.88 -27.80 5.86
C SER A 188 8.43 -26.36 5.98
N ASP A 189 7.63 -25.42 6.50
CA ASP A 189 8.05 -24.05 6.66
C ASP A 189 9.08 -23.90 7.80
N ASN A 190 10.12 -23.09 7.56
CA ASN A 190 11.15 -22.85 8.58
C ASN A 190 10.61 -22.06 9.79
N VAL A 191 11.23 -22.25 10.95
CA VAL A 191 10.80 -21.63 12.22
C VAL A 191 10.85 -20.09 12.18
N GLY A 192 11.72 -19.51 11.34
CA GLY A 192 11.83 -18.07 11.18
C GLY A 192 10.54 -17.45 10.62
N LYS A 193 9.88 -18.11 9.66
CA LYS A 193 8.58 -17.67 9.13
C LYS A 193 7.52 -17.55 10.22
N TYR A 194 7.46 -18.51 11.14
CA TYR A 194 6.53 -18.49 12.26
C TYR A 194 6.82 -17.31 13.20
N PHE A 195 8.10 -17.09 13.55
CA PHE A 195 8.47 -16.01 14.46
C PHE A 195 8.32 -14.62 13.83
N PHE A 196 8.55 -14.50 12.52
CA PHE A 196 8.40 -13.25 11.78
C PHE A 196 7.00 -12.63 11.95
N THR A 197 5.94 -13.45 12.07
CA THR A 197 4.58 -12.94 12.31
C THR A 197 4.47 -12.09 13.57
N SER A 198 5.33 -12.34 14.56
CA SER A 198 5.42 -11.56 15.79
C SER A 198 6.22 -10.27 15.60
N ILE A 199 7.28 -10.29 14.80
CA ILE A 199 8.08 -9.12 14.45
C ILE A 199 7.22 -8.10 13.69
N GLN A 200 6.44 -8.55 12.72
CA GLN A 200 5.54 -7.71 11.91
C GLN A 200 4.51 -6.93 12.76
N ALA A 201 4.14 -7.43 13.93
CA ALA A 201 3.17 -6.77 14.80
C ALA A 201 3.80 -5.63 15.63
N VAL A 202 5.11 -5.64 15.86
CA VAL A 202 5.79 -4.72 16.79
C VAL A 202 5.61 -3.25 16.43
N PRO A 203 5.78 -2.81 15.17
CA PRO A 203 5.63 -1.39 14.86
C PRO A 203 4.24 -0.82 15.15
N SER A 204 3.22 -1.69 15.30
CA SER A 204 1.84 -1.25 15.58
C SER A 204 1.62 -0.76 17.02
N PHE A 205 2.59 -0.99 17.95
CA PHE A 205 2.50 -0.52 19.33
C PHE A 205 3.81 0.09 19.87
N ILE A 206 4.86 0.09 19.05
CA ILE A 206 6.21 0.44 19.50
C ILE A 206 6.31 1.87 20.05
N LEU A 207 5.56 2.84 19.51
CA LEU A 207 5.57 4.20 20.06
C LEU A 207 4.93 4.28 21.44
N SER A 208 3.92 3.47 21.72
CA SER A 208 3.36 3.37 23.08
C SER A 208 4.39 2.79 24.07
N GLU A 209 5.20 1.83 23.64
CA GLU A 209 6.31 1.26 24.45
C GLU A 209 7.40 2.30 24.71
N ILE A 210 7.87 3.01 23.69
CA ILE A 210 8.95 4.00 23.79
C ILE A 210 8.55 5.17 24.68
N LEU A 211 7.32 5.68 24.50
CA LEU A 211 6.85 6.89 25.18
C LEU A 211 6.18 6.62 26.54
N GLY A 212 6.01 5.34 26.90
CA GLY A 212 5.37 4.94 28.16
C GLY A 212 3.92 5.42 28.31
N ARG A 213 3.24 5.74 27.22
CA ARG A 213 1.84 6.17 27.17
C ARG A 213 1.13 5.62 25.94
N THR A 214 -0.18 5.48 26.02
CA THR A 214 -0.98 4.99 24.90
C THR A 214 -0.96 5.98 23.72
N ILE A 215 -0.50 5.51 22.56
CA ILE A 215 -0.61 6.22 21.29
C ILE A 215 -1.24 5.27 20.28
N ARG A 216 -2.29 5.73 19.61
CA ARG A 216 -3.00 4.93 18.60
C ARG A 216 -2.18 4.82 17.33
N CYS A 217 -2.27 3.66 16.68
CA CYS A 217 -1.63 3.39 15.39
C CYS A 217 -2.69 3.25 14.30
N LEU A 218 -2.50 3.92 13.17
CA LEU A 218 -3.26 3.72 11.94
C LEU A 218 -2.37 3.10 10.87
N ILE A 219 -2.83 1.99 10.28
CA ILE A 219 -2.07 1.19 9.32
C ILE A 219 -2.77 1.20 7.96
N PRO A 220 -2.29 1.97 6.98
CA PRO A 220 -2.69 1.84 5.58
C PRO A 220 -2.03 0.62 4.94
N TYR A 221 -2.82 -0.33 4.40
CA TYR A 221 -2.29 -1.52 3.74
C TYR A 221 -3.25 -2.10 2.70
N ALA A 222 -2.73 -2.91 1.78
CA ALA A 222 -3.53 -3.66 0.83
C ALA A 222 -4.09 -4.93 1.49
N ILE A 223 -5.27 -5.34 1.06
CA ILE A 223 -6.09 -6.41 1.69
C ILE A 223 -5.35 -7.73 1.93
N ASP A 224 -4.31 -8.04 1.15
CA ASP A 224 -3.47 -9.23 1.35
C ASP A 224 -2.68 -9.20 2.67
N GLN A 225 -2.38 -8.03 3.21
CA GLN A 225 -1.67 -7.86 4.48
C GLN A 225 -2.57 -7.99 5.71
N ASP A 226 -3.89 -8.11 5.52
CA ASP A 226 -4.88 -8.17 6.60
C ASP A 226 -4.63 -9.29 7.63
N PRO A 227 -4.18 -10.50 7.26
CA PRO A 227 -3.89 -11.56 8.24
C PRO A 227 -2.91 -11.14 9.33
N HIS A 228 -1.83 -10.41 8.99
CA HIS A 228 -0.87 -9.92 9.97
C HIS A 228 -1.52 -8.98 10.99
N PHE A 229 -2.32 -8.03 10.51
CA PHE A 229 -2.93 -7.02 11.36
C PHE A 229 -4.13 -7.54 12.14
N LYS A 230 -4.82 -8.58 11.67
CA LYS A 230 -5.80 -9.32 12.49
C LYS A 230 -5.14 -9.96 13.70
N VAL A 231 -4.03 -10.67 13.49
CA VAL A 231 -3.28 -11.28 14.60
C VAL A 231 -2.76 -10.21 15.56
N ALA A 232 -2.19 -9.11 15.06
CA ALA A 232 -1.79 -7.99 15.91
C ALA A 232 -2.96 -7.46 16.75
N ARG A 233 -4.12 -7.22 16.14
CA ARG A 233 -5.33 -6.75 16.85
C ARG A 233 -5.82 -7.70 17.93
N ASP A 234 -5.66 -9.01 17.75
CA ASP A 234 -6.06 -10.02 18.73
C ASP A 234 -5.06 -10.13 19.90
N VAL A 235 -3.80 -9.82 19.66
CA VAL A 235 -2.73 -9.93 20.65
C VAL A 235 -2.57 -8.63 21.46
N MET A 236 -2.67 -7.45 20.82
CA MET A 236 -2.37 -6.17 21.49
C MET A 236 -3.08 -5.99 22.85
N PRO A 237 -4.41 -6.26 23.01
CA PRO A 237 -5.06 -6.13 24.31
C PRO A 237 -4.52 -7.09 25.38
N LYS A 238 -4.01 -8.26 24.97
CA LYS A 238 -3.46 -9.27 25.91
C LYS A 238 -2.11 -8.86 26.49
N ILE A 239 -1.42 -7.94 25.81
CA ILE A 239 -0.12 -7.40 26.24
C ILE A 239 -0.21 -5.93 26.71
N GLY A 240 -1.44 -5.41 26.88
CA GLY A 240 -1.70 -4.10 27.47
C GLY A 240 -1.71 -2.92 26.51
N TYR A 241 -1.80 -3.16 25.19
CA TYR A 241 -1.85 -2.10 24.19
C TYR A 241 -3.20 -2.01 23.49
N GLU A 242 -3.49 -0.84 22.92
CA GLU A 242 -4.66 -0.62 22.07
C GLU A 242 -4.58 -1.42 20.77
N LYS A 243 -5.74 -1.82 20.26
CA LYS A 243 -5.84 -2.45 18.93
C LYS A 243 -5.42 -1.45 17.86
N PRO A 244 -4.49 -1.79 16.94
CA PRO A 244 -4.18 -0.92 15.83
C PRO A 244 -5.38 -0.75 14.91
N SER A 245 -5.61 0.48 14.45
CA SER A 245 -6.62 0.80 13.46
C SER A 245 -6.09 0.57 12.04
N SER A 246 -6.98 0.37 11.09
CA SER A 246 -6.58 0.07 9.71
C SER A 246 -7.39 0.86 8.70
N ILE A 247 -6.75 1.18 7.59
CA ILE A 247 -7.41 1.62 6.37
C ILE A 247 -6.93 0.73 5.22
N ILE A 248 -7.87 0.07 4.53
CA ILE A 248 -7.61 -1.12 3.72
C ILE A 248 -7.86 -0.80 2.25
N SER A 249 -6.86 -1.06 1.39
CA SER A 249 -6.99 -0.85 -0.04
C SER A 249 -7.28 -2.13 -0.80
N LYS A 250 -7.93 -1.92 -1.96
CA LYS A 250 -7.97 -2.89 -3.04
C LYS A 250 -6.57 -3.07 -3.63
N PHE A 251 -6.40 -4.13 -4.40
CA PHE A 251 -5.24 -4.24 -5.28
C PHE A 251 -5.35 -3.26 -6.44
N ILE A 252 -4.20 -2.73 -6.84
CA ILE A 252 -4.10 -2.03 -8.10
C ILE A 252 -3.90 -3.10 -9.18
N PRO A 253 -4.79 -3.19 -10.17
CA PRO A 253 -4.72 -4.23 -11.18
C PRO A 253 -3.41 -4.17 -11.97
N SER A 254 -2.99 -5.30 -12.51
CA SER A 254 -1.88 -5.34 -13.47
C SER A 254 -2.26 -4.61 -14.78
N LEU A 255 -1.28 -4.29 -15.60
CA LEU A 255 -1.51 -3.73 -16.95
C LEU A 255 -2.55 -4.54 -17.75
N LYS A 256 -2.59 -5.85 -17.56
CA LYS A 256 -3.52 -6.74 -18.27
C LYS A 256 -4.96 -6.69 -17.75
N GLY A 257 -5.26 -5.84 -16.78
CA GLY A 257 -6.59 -5.65 -16.21
C GLY A 257 -7.02 -6.70 -15.20
N SER A 258 -6.26 -7.77 -15.02
CA SER A 258 -6.55 -8.84 -14.06
C SER A 258 -5.31 -9.17 -13.22
N GLY A 259 -5.54 -9.63 -11.98
CA GLY A 259 -4.47 -9.92 -11.03
C GLY A 259 -3.71 -8.68 -10.55
N LYS A 260 -2.72 -8.87 -9.69
CA LYS A 260 -1.84 -7.79 -9.22
C LYS A 260 -0.60 -7.63 -10.10
N MET A 261 0.01 -6.45 -10.08
CA MET A 261 1.34 -6.24 -10.68
C MET A 261 2.36 -7.16 -10.00
N SER A 262 3.28 -7.71 -10.79
CA SER A 262 4.31 -8.65 -10.29
C SER A 262 5.71 -8.10 -10.54
N SER A 263 6.59 -8.29 -9.55
CA SER A 263 8.01 -7.95 -9.69
C SER A 263 8.77 -8.92 -10.61
N SER A 264 8.20 -10.10 -10.90
CA SER A 264 8.83 -11.12 -11.74
C SER A 264 8.36 -11.09 -13.21
N ASP A 265 7.21 -10.48 -13.53
CA ASP A 265 6.70 -10.34 -14.90
C ASP A 265 6.71 -8.86 -15.33
N THR A 266 7.72 -8.50 -16.10
CA THR A 266 7.91 -7.12 -16.60
C THR A 266 6.81 -6.63 -17.55
N THR A 267 5.91 -7.51 -17.99
CA THR A 267 4.76 -7.16 -18.85
C THR A 267 3.51 -6.79 -18.05
N THR A 268 3.51 -7.02 -16.75
CA THR A 268 2.34 -6.79 -15.88
C THR A 268 2.37 -5.47 -15.13
N GLY A 269 3.53 -4.79 -15.05
CA GLY A 269 3.70 -3.60 -14.26
C GLY A 269 4.61 -2.54 -14.87
N ILE A 270 4.48 -1.31 -14.37
CA ILE A 270 5.36 -0.19 -14.66
C ILE A 270 6.28 -0.03 -13.46
N TYR A 271 7.60 -0.13 -13.70
CA TYR A 271 8.63 0.00 -12.67
C TYR A 271 9.06 1.46 -12.51
N LEU A 272 9.59 1.80 -11.34
CA LEU A 272 9.98 3.18 -11.05
C LEU A 272 11.21 3.65 -11.86
N ASP A 273 11.99 2.71 -12.37
CA ASP A 273 13.13 2.96 -13.26
C ASP A 273 12.79 2.90 -14.77
N ASP A 274 11.53 2.67 -15.15
CA ASP A 274 11.08 2.72 -16.54
C ASP A 274 11.21 4.16 -17.08
N ASP A 275 11.84 4.31 -18.24
CA ASP A 275 11.88 5.58 -18.96
C ASP A 275 10.55 5.89 -19.69
N ARG A 276 10.37 7.13 -20.14
CA ARG A 276 9.15 7.59 -20.85
C ARG A 276 8.81 6.70 -22.05
N LYS A 277 9.81 6.25 -22.81
CA LYS A 277 9.61 5.38 -23.98
C LYS A 277 9.10 4.01 -23.55
N THR A 278 9.66 3.44 -22.51
CA THR A 278 9.26 2.15 -21.95
C THR A 278 7.86 2.20 -21.36
N VAL A 279 7.52 3.23 -20.57
CA VAL A 279 6.17 3.45 -20.01
C VAL A 279 5.15 3.49 -21.16
N ARG A 280 5.39 4.34 -22.18
CA ARG A 280 4.50 4.45 -23.34
C ARG A 280 4.35 3.13 -24.10
N LYS A 281 5.44 2.42 -24.34
CA LYS A 281 5.43 1.10 -25.00
C LYS A 281 4.62 0.08 -24.20
N LYS A 282 4.81 0.02 -22.89
CA LYS A 282 4.09 -0.91 -22.01
C LYS A 282 2.58 -0.63 -22.02
N LEU A 283 2.17 0.62 -21.88
CA LEU A 283 0.74 1.00 -21.91
C LEU A 283 0.11 0.71 -23.26
N MET A 284 0.74 1.11 -24.36
CA MET A 284 0.20 0.87 -25.70
C MET A 284 0.04 -0.62 -26.00
N LYS A 285 1.01 -1.46 -25.56
CA LYS A 285 1.03 -2.89 -25.90
C LYS A 285 0.25 -3.77 -24.95
N TYR A 286 0.29 -3.49 -23.65
CA TYR A 286 -0.18 -4.44 -22.62
C TYR A 286 -1.37 -3.93 -21.82
N ALA A 287 -1.62 -2.58 -21.77
CA ALA A 287 -2.71 -2.07 -20.96
C ALA A 287 -4.06 -2.52 -21.51
N PHE A 288 -4.83 -3.20 -20.65
CA PHE A 288 -6.20 -3.57 -20.95
C PHE A 288 -7.03 -2.32 -21.25
N SER A 289 -7.84 -2.39 -22.30
CA SER A 289 -8.65 -1.26 -22.75
C SER A 289 -10.13 -1.58 -22.66
N GLY A 290 -10.91 -0.60 -22.21
CA GLY A 290 -12.37 -0.61 -22.28
C GLY A 290 -12.92 -0.12 -23.63
N GLY A 291 -12.06 0.09 -24.64
CA GLY A 291 -12.44 0.56 -25.97
C GLY A 291 -13.10 -0.51 -26.84
N ARG A 292 -13.16 -0.22 -28.16
CA ARG A 292 -13.71 -1.12 -29.19
C ARG A 292 -12.57 -1.60 -30.10
N ASP A 293 -12.88 -2.59 -30.95
CA ASP A 293 -11.91 -3.19 -31.86
C ASP A 293 -11.39 -2.18 -32.91
N THR A 294 -12.24 -1.26 -33.34
CA THR A 294 -11.86 -0.20 -34.29
C THR A 294 -12.11 1.20 -33.72
N ALA A 295 -11.37 2.18 -34.24
CA ALA A 295 -11.59 3.58 -33.88
C ALA A 295 -12.98 4.09 -34.32
N GLU A 296 -13.49 3.60 -35.45
CA GLU A 296 -14.80 3.96 -35.97
C GLU A 296 -15.91 3.47 -35.03
N GLU A 297 -15.83 2.21 -34.58
CA GLU A 297 -16.78 1.66 -33.61
C GLU A 297 -16.71 2.41 -32.28
N GLN A 298 -15.48 2.74 -31.81
CA GLN A 298 -15.34 3.49 -30.58
C GLN A 298 -15.91 4.92 -30.71
N ARG A 299 -15.71 5.58 -31.83
CA ARG A 299 -16.35 6.88 -32.14
C ARG A 299 -17.86 6.80 -32.11
N LYS A 300 -18.42 5.68 -32.56
CA LYS A 300 -19.89 5.49 -32.67
C LYS A 300 -20.53 5.02 -31.35
N TYR A 301 -19.89 4.11 -30.63
CA TYR A 301 -20.48 3.41 -29.49
C TYR A 301 -19.81 3.75 -28.15
N GLY A 302 -18.73 4.54 -28.17
CA GLY A 302 -17.97 4.88 -26.99
C GLY A 302 -17.13 3.73 -26.41
N ALA A 303 -16.47 4.00 -25.30
CA ALA A 303 -15.69 3.05 -24.51
C ALA A 303 -16.31 2.84 -23.13
N ASN A 304 -15.81 1.86 -22.38
CA ASN A 304 -16.12 1.68 -20.97
C ASN A 304 -14.91 2.10 -20.10
N PRO A 305 -14.93 3.32 -19.52
CA PRO A 305 -13.85 3.79 -18.67
C PRO A 305 -13.65 2.96 -17.39
N ASP A 306 -14.73 2.35 -16.87
CA ASP A 306 -14.69 1.69 -15.55
C ASP A 306 -13.80 0.45 -15.54
N ILE A 307 -13.68 -0.22 -16.68
CA ILE A 307 -12.80 -1.40 -16.85
C ILE A 307 -11.45 -1.06 -17.48
N ASP A 308 -11.25 0.17 -17.98
CA ASP A 308 -10.02 0.58 -18.67
C ASP A 308 -8.89 0.82 -17.68
N PHE A 309 -7.77 0.12 -17.84
CA PHE A 309 -6.60 0.28 -16.99
C PHE A 309 -6.07 1.71 -17.00
N SER A 310 -5.93 2.30 -18.19
CA SER A 310 -5.31 3.62 -18.35
C SER A 310 -6.15 4.71 -17.71
N PHE A 311 -7.47 4.68 -17.92
CA PHE A 311 -8.38 5.62 -17.25
C PHE A 311 -8.36 5.41 -15.72
N ASN A 312 -8.37 4.17 -15.25
CA ASN A 312 -8.35 3.87 -13.82
C ASN A 312 -7.06 4.37 -13.14
N VAL A 313 -5.90 4.26 -13.80
CA VAL A 313 -4.65 4.83 -13.27
C VAL A 313 -4.63 6.36 -13.40
N PHE A 314 -5.10 6.90 -14.53
CA PHE A 314 -5.18 8.35 -14.74
C PHE A 314 -5.96 9.06 -13.62
N ARG A 315 -7.18 8.58 -13.29
CA ARG A 315 -8.01 9.18 -12.24
C ARG A 315 -7.39 9.13 -10.83
N LEU A 316 -6.45 8.20 -10.60
CA LEU A 316 -5.73 8.10 -9.32
C LEU A 316 -4.56 9.10 -9.24
N LEU A 317 -4.04 9.52 -10.38
CA LEU A 317 -2.92 10.47 -10.50
C LEU A 317 -3.40 11.91 -10.80
N GLU A 318 -4.71 12.12 -10.97
CA GLU A 318 -5.30 13.44 -11.21
C GLU A 318 -6.06 13.92 -9.97
N ASN A 319 -5.64 15.08 -9.46
CA ASN A 319 -6.23 15.65 -8.25
C ASN A 319 -7.53 16.40 -8.53
N ASP A 320 -7.68 16.99 -9.72
CA ASP A 320 -8.88 17.74 -10.10
C ASP A 320 -10.00 16.81 -10.58
N PRO A 321 -11.08 16.65 -9.77
CA PRO A 321 -12.20 15.78 -10.14
C PRO A 321 -12.94 16.26 -11.39
N SER A 322 -12.88 17.55 -11.72
CA SER A 322 -13.54 18.10 -12.92
C SER A 322 -12.85 17.62 -14.20
N VAL A 323 -11.51 17.54 -14.18
CA VAL A 323 -10.72 16.96 -15.27
C VAL A 323 -11.05 15.48 -15.43
N VAL A 324 -11.10 14.73 -14.31
CA VAL A 324 -11.44 13.30 -14.36
C VAL A 324 -12.84 13.08 -14.93
N SER A 325 -13.84 13.88 -14.50
CA SER A 325 -15.23 13.78 -15.01
C SER A 325 -15.32 14.10 -16.50
N ARG A 326 -14.60 15.13 -16.96
CA ARG A 326 -14.54 15.48 -18.39
C ARG A 326 -13.93 14.35 -19.22
N ILE A 327 -12.79 13.82 -18.82
CA ILE A 327 -12.11 12.73 -19.53
C ILE A 327 -12.95 11.44 -19.50
N TYR A 328 -13.66 11.16 -18.40
CA TYR A 328 -14.63 10.06 -18.32
C TYR A 328 -15.68 10.16 -19.40
N GLU A 329 -16.35 11.34 -19.54
CA GLU A 329 -17.41 11.54 -20.53
C GLU A 329 -16.90 11.54 -21.98
N GLU A 330 -15.73 12.18 -22.23
CA GLU A 330 -15.10 12.16 -23.56
C GLU A 330 -14.74 10.71 -23.98
N TYR A 331 -14.26 9.88 -23.06
CA TYR A 331 -13.91 8.48 -23.33
C TYR A 331 -15.17 7.63 -23.49
N ARG A 332 -16.16 7.80 -22.62
CA ARG A 332 -17.45 7.10 -22.68
C ARG A 332 -18.25 7.41 -23.93
N SER A 333 -18.19 8.63 -24.43
CA SER A 333 -18.89 9.05 -25.65
C SER A 333 -18.14 8.71 -26.94
N GLY A 334 -16.89 8.27 -26.88
CA GLY A 334 -16.05 8.02 -28.05
C GLY A 334 -15.38 9.26 -28.64
N GLN A 335 -15.46 10.41 -27.98
CA GLN A 335 -14.70 11.61 -28.35
C GLN A 335 -13.22 11.42 -28.12
N LEU A 336 -12.83 10.72 -27.04
CA LEU A 336 -11.47 10.31 -26.76
C LEU A 336 -11.29 8.85 -27.15
N LEU A 337 -10.23 8.53 -27.88
CA LEU A 337 -9.91 7.14 -28.28
C LEU A 337 -9.00 6.45 -27.25
N SER A 338 -9.01 5.11 -27.23
CA SER A 338 -8.18 4.30 -26.33
C SER A 338 -6.69 4.60 -26.45
N GLY A 339 -6.19 4.85 -27.66
CA GLY A 339 -4.80 5.22 -27.88
C GLY A 339 -4.45 6.58 -27.26
N GLU A 340 -5.38 7.55 -27.32
CA GLU A 340 -5.22 8.87 -26.71
C GLU A 340 -5.26 8.77 -25.18
N MET A 341 -6.20 7.99 -24.61
CA MET A 341 -6.27 7.72 -23.16
C MET A 341 -4.98 7.09 -22.64
N LYS A 342 -4.46 6.09 -23.36
CA LYS A 342 -3.16 5.45 -23.02
C LYS A 342 -2.01 6.44 -23.08
N ALA A 343 -2.00 7.35 -24.06
CA ALA A 343 -0.96 8.36 -24.17
C ALA A 343 -1.00 9.37 -23.01
N MET A 344 -2.18 9.88 -22.67
CA MET A 344 -2.37 10.79 -21.53
C MET A 344 -1.90 10.15 -20.22
N THR A 345 -2.25 8.89 -19.99
CA THR A 345 -1.81 8.15 -18.80
C THR A 345 -0.31 7.91 -18.80
N ALA A 346 0.28 7.60 -19.97
CA ALA A 346 1.73 7.43 -20.10
C ALA A 346 2.48 8.72 -19.74
N ASP A 347 1.98 9.87 -20.15
CA ASP A 347 2.58 11.16 -19.83
C ASP A 347 2.47 11.48 -18.33
N ARG A 348 1.32 11.22 -17.71
CA ARG A 348 1.14 11.39 -16.24
C ARG A 348 2.12 10.50 -15.46
N ILE A 349 2.17 9.22 -15.78
CA ILE A 349 3.08 8.28 -15.12
C ILE A 349 4.54 8.71 -15.35
N SER A 350 4.91 9.05 -16.58
CA SER A 350 6.29 9.44 -16.91
C SER A 350 6.73 10.70 -16.15
N ASN A 351 5.83 11.67 -15.99
CA ASN A 351 6.12 12.89 -15.21
C ASN A 351 6.33 12.54 -13.73
N LEU A 352 5.47 11.68 -13.15
CA LEU A 352 5.65 11.19 -11.79
C LEU A 352 7.01 10.47 -11.62
N LEU A 353 7.34 9.55 -12.53
CA LEU A 353 8.61 8.81 -12.44
C LEU A 353 9.82 9.71 -12.57
N GLU A 354 9.75 10.77 -13.40
CA GLU A 354 10.82 11.74 -13.52
C GLU A 354 11.00 12.57 -12.26
N GLU A 355 9.89 13.02 -11.63
CA GLU A 355 9.92 13.71 -10.35
C GLU A 355 10.55 12.82 -9.25
N LEU A 356 10.13 11.55 -9.18
CA LEU A 356 10.69 10.58 -8.24
C LEU A 356 12.20 10.38 -8.47
N ARG A 357 12.64 10.30 -9.72
CA ARG A 357 14.06 10.14 -10.05
C ARG A 357 14.89 11.33 -9.56
N VAL A 358 14.39 12.56 -9.79
CA VAL A 358 15.04 13.78 -9.29
C VAL A 358 15.08 13.79 -7.76
N ASN A 359 13.98 13.46 -7.11
CA ASN A 359 13.91 13.44 -5.65
C ASN A 359 14.78 12.33 -5.03
N ARG A 360 14.87 11.17 -5.69
CA ARG A 360 15.72 10.06 -5.27
C ARG A 360 17.19 10.46 -5.16
N GLU A 361 17.68 11.23 -6.13
CA GLU A 361 19.05 11.75 -6.07
C GLU A 361 19.25 12.76 -4.93
N LYS A 362 18.25 13.60 -4.64
CA LYS A 362 18.31 14.57 -3.53
C LYS A 362 18.34 13.90 -2.15
N VAL A 363 17.55 12.82 -1.96
CA VAL A 363 17.41 12.17 -0.66
C VAL A 363 18.56 11.19 -0.37
N LYS A 364 19.37 10.87 -1.36
CA LYS A 364 20.44 9.88 -1.27
C LYS A 364 21.45 10.15 -0.17
N ASP A 365 21.82 11.41 0.02
CA ASP A 365 22.81 11.83 1.02
C ASP A 365 22.18 12.10 2.41
N SER A 366 20.85 12.05 2.51
CA SER A 366 20.10 12.32 3.76
C SER A 366 19.32 11.13 4.31
N ILE A 367 19.59 9.90 3.82
CA ILE A 367 18.91 8.68 4.33
C ILE A 367 19.04 8.56 5.85
N ALA A 368 20.20 8.93 6.41
CA ALA A 368 20.45 8.86 7.84
C ALA A 368 19.44 9.67 8.68
N ASP A 369 18.92 10.77 8.13
CA ASP A 369 17.95 11.64 8.80
C ASP A 369 16.57 10.96 8.97
N TYR A 370 16.31 9.93 8.18
CA TYR A 370 15.07 9.16 8.22
C TYR A 370 15.17 7.87 9.03
N MET A 371 16.39 7.43 9.39
CA MET A 371 16.53 6.15 10.08
C MET A 371 15.87 6.19 11.46
N PHE A 372 15.22 5.07 11.80
CA PHE A 372 14.53 4.94 13.08
C PHE A 372 15.53 5.00 14.24
N SER A 373 15.22 5.83 15.23
CA SER A 373 15.85 5.84 16.55
C SER A 373 14.79 6.17 17.61
N PRO A 374 14.75 5.46 18.75
CA PRO A 374 13.88 5.80 19.87
C PRO A 374 14.01 7.23 20.36
N ASP A 375 15.22 7.80 20.28
CA ASP A 375 15.52 9.17 20.77
C ASP A 375 14.89 10.28 19.92
N ARG A 376 14.28 9.94 18.78
CA ARG A 376 13.61 10.90 17.90
C ARG A 376 12.14 11.17 18.30
N PHE A 377 11.62 10.42 19.26
CA PHE A 377 10.24 10.57 19.73
C PHE A 377 10.21 11.29 21.09
N HIS A 378 9.37 12.32 21.22
CA HIS A 378 9.25 13.16 22.43
C HIS A 378 7.81 13.26 22.92
#